data_c4553dbb5b14c27e477cc6de2dfe2041
#
_entry.id   c4553dbb5b14c27e477cc6de2dfe2041
#
_cell.length_a   1.000
_cell.length_b   1.000
_cell.length_c   1.000
_cell.angle_alpha   90.00
_cell.angle_beta   90.00
_cell.angle_gamma   90.00
#
_symmetry.space_group_name_H-M   'P 1'
#
loop_
_entity.id
_entity.type
_entity.pdbx_description
1 polymer ?
#
loop_
_entity_poly.entity_id
_entity_poly.type
_entity_poly.pdbx_seq_one_letter_code
_entity_poly.pdbx_strand_id
1 'polypeptide(L)'
;VFWEHIYDIIQHEKPEGVIVQLGGQTALKLAEKLERFGIKIIGTSFKALDLAEDRGRFSEALEKLNIPFPKYGVVENAEQAIELSNELGFPLLVRPSYVLGGQKMKIVINKEELETHVVDIIQEMGSNQILLDHFLGGAIEAEADAICDGKDVYIIGIMQHIEPAGIHS
;
A
#
# COMPACT_ATOMS: atom_id res chain seq x y z
N VAL A 1 9.50 16.13 -7.55
CA VAL A 1 10.58 15.58 -8.38
C VAL A 1 10.02 15.35 -9.77
N PHE A 2 10.66 15.92 -10.77
CA PHE A 2 10.27 15.79 -12.17
C PHE A 2 11.15 14.74 -12.84
N TRP A 3 10.52 13.90 -13.68
CA TRP A 3 11.19 12.83 -14.39
C TRP A 3 12.36 13.31 -15.24
N GLU A 4 12.17 14.41 -15.94
CA GLU A 4 13.12 14.98 -16.86
C GLU A 4 14.46 15.30 -16.16
N HIS A 5 14.40 15.90 -14.98
CA HIS A 5 15.59 16.20 -14.18
C HIS A 5 16.33 14.93 -13.74
N ILE A 6 15.58 13.92 -13.30
CA ILE A 6 16.18 12.63 -12.88
C ILE A 6 16.83 11.96 -14.09
N TYR A 7 16.16 11.95 -15.22
CA TYR A 7 16.69 11.35 -16.45
C TYR A 7 17.97 12.04 -16.91
N ASP A 8 18.02 13.38 -16.92
CA ASP A 8 19.19 14.15 -17.27
C ASP A 8 20.37 13.87 -16.33
N ILE A 9 20.13 13.80 -15.04
CA ILE A 9 21.16 13.40 -14.03
C ILE A 9 21.70 12.02 -14.34
N ILE A 10 20.81 11.04 -14.59
CA ILE A 10 21.23 9.67 -14.90
C ILE A 10 22.07 9.61 -16.19
N GLN A 11 21.67 10.37 -17.22
CA GLN A 11 22.44 10.45 -18.47
C GLN A 11 23.82 11.11 -18.29
N HIS A 12 23.90 12.06 -17.39
CA HIS A 12 25.15 12.77 -17.07
C HIS A 12 26.10 11.91 -16.21
N GLU A 13 25.59 11.39 -15.09
CA GLU A 13 26.39 10.67 -14.08
C GLU A 13 26.65 9.21 -14.49
N LYS A 14 25.82 8.64 -15.35
CA LYS A 14 25.90 7.24 -15.83
C LYS A 14 26.08 6.21 -14.71
N PRO A 15 25.21 6.23 -13.68
CA PRO A 15 25.29 5.27 -12.59
C PRO A 15 25.03 3.85 -13.09
N GLU A 16 25.51 2.85 -12.36
CA GLU A 16 25.20 1.44 -12.67
C GLU A 16 23.73 1.09 -12.49
N GLY A 17 22.98 1.87 -11.73
CA GLY A 17 21.54 1.74 -11.51
C GLY A 17 21.04 2.72 -10.46
N VAL A 18 19.75 2.66 -10.16
CA VAL A 18 19.05 3.58 -9.26
C VAL A 18 18.35 2.81 -8.15
N ILE A 19 18.52 3.22 -6.90
CA ILE A 19 17.76 2.71 -5.76
C ILE A 19 16.53 3.60 -5.58
N VAL A 20 15.34 3.02 -5.70
CA VAL A 20 14.06 3.73 -5.56
C VAL A 20 13.39 3.48 -4.22
N GLN A 21 13.59 2.32 -3.62
CA GLN A 21 12.87 1.86 -2.42
C GLN A 21 13.14 2.74 -1.18
N LEU A 22 14.34 3.32 -1.06
CA LEU A 22 14.71 4.16 0.07
C LEU A 22 14.30 5.64 -0.08
N GLY A 23 13.65 6.01 -1.16
CA GLY A 23 13.25 7.39 -1.48
C GLY A 23 11.78 7.72 -1.19
N GLY A 24 11.07 6.83 -0.50
CA GLY A 24 9.64 6.97 -0.22
C GLY A 24 8.79 7.00 -1.49
N GLN A 25 7.53 7.39 -1.37
CA GLN A 25 6.55 7.38 -2.47
C GLN A 25 6.97 8.23 -3.68
N THR A 26 7.74 9.28 -3.47
CA THR A 26 8.23 10.13 -4.56
C THR A 26 9.18 9.37 -5.48
N ALA A 27 10.08 8.56 -4.94
CA ALA A 27 11.00 7.75 -5.73
C ALA A 27 10.30 6.51 -6.31
N LEU A 28 9.42 5.86 -5.55
CA LEU A 28 8.66 4.70 -6.02
C LEU A 28 7.84 5.00 -7.28
N LYS A 29 7.24 6.18 -7.38
CA LYS A 29 6.51 6.63 -8.58
C LYS A 29 7.36 6.76 -9.83
N LEU A 30 8.68 6.79 -9.70
CA LEU A 30 9.60 6.83 -10.84
C LEU A 30 9.98 5.43 -11.35
N ALA A 31 9.70 4.37 -10.59
CA ALA A 31 10.15 3.02 -10.89
C ALA A 31 9.68 2.52 -12.27
N GLU A 32 8.42 2.74 -12.63
CA GLU A 32 7.88 2.38 -13.94
C GLU A 32 8.64 3.08 -15.08
N LYS A 33 8.86 4.39 -14.94
CA LYS A 33 9.58 5.15 -15.96
C LYS A 33 11.04 4.71 -16.07
N LEU A 34 11.72 4.46 -14.96
CA LEU A 34 13.08 3.94 -14.94
C LEU A 34 13.18 2.63 -15.73
N GLU A 35 12.31 1.66 -15.44
CA GLU A 35 12.29 0.38 -16.15
C GLU A 35 11.99 0.56 -17.64
N ARG A 36 10.97 1.36 -17.98
CA ARG A 36 10.57 1.65 -19.36
C ARG A 36 11.69 2.29 -20.19
N PHE A 37 12.55 3.09 -19.58
CA PHE A 37 13.71 3.71 -20.23
C PHE A 37 15.00 2.87 -20.13
N GLY A 38 14.87 1.61 -19.69
CA GLY A 38 15.99 0.66 -19.61
C GLY A 38 17.00 0.98 -18.51
N ILE A 39 16.62 1.77 -17.52
CA ILE A 39 17.48 2.12 -16.39
C ILE A 39 17.33 1.03 -15.33
N LYS A 40 18.46 0.43 -14.96
CA LYS A 40 18.48 -0.64 -13.96
C LYS A 40 18.04 -0.13 -12.58
N ILE A 41 17.03 -0.78 -12.01
CA ILE A 41 16.68 -0.59 -10.60
C ILE A 41 17.52 -1.56 -9.76
N ILE A 42 18.22 -1.02 -8.75
CA ILE A 42 18.98 -1.78 -7.77
C ILE A 42 18.08 -2.01 -6.56
N GLY A 43 17.97 -3.24 -6.10
CA GLY A 43 17.05 -3.67 -5.04
C GLY A 43 15.75 -4.24 -5.61
N THR A 44 14.62 -3.89 -5.03
CA THR A 44 13.31 -4.41 -5.43
C THR A 44 12.94 -3.94 -6.84
N SER A 45 12.63 -4.86 -7.73
CA SER A 45 12.23 -4.56 -9.12
C SER A 45 10.90 -3.82 -9.18
N PHE A 46 10.66 -3.06 -10.27
CA PHE A 46 9.35 -2.42 -10.49
C PHE A 46 8.19 -3.44 -10.42
N LYS A 47 8.35 -4.60 -11.02
CA LYS A 47 7.33 -5.66 -11.00
C LYS A 47 6.97 -6.11 -9.58
N ALA A 48 7.95 -6.20 -8.68
CA ALA A 48 7.71 -6.59 -7.30
C ALA A 48 7.09 -5.44 -6.48
N LEU A 49 7.51 -4.20 -6.75
CA LEU A 49 6.91 -3.00 -6.15
C LEU A 49 5.45 -2.85 -6.55
N ASP A 50 5.16 -2.97 -7.84
CA ASP A 50 3.80 -2.90 -8.39
C ASP A 50 2.88 -4.02 -7.86
N LEU A 51 3.43 -5.24 -7.69
CA LEU A 51 2.71 -6.33 -7.03
C LEU A 51 2.38 -6.01 -5.57
N ALA A 52 3.33 -5.43 -4.84
CA ALA A 52 3.15 -5.10 -3.42
C ALA A 52 2.17 -3.93 -3.20
N GLU A 53 2.11 -2.97 -4.12
CA GLU A 53 1.19 -1.83 -4.06
C GLU A 53 -0.25 -2.22 -4.46
N ASP A 54 -0.42 -3.22 -5.32
CA ASP A 54 -1.74 -3.72 -5.74
C ASP A 54 -2.30 -4.68 -4.70
N ARG A 55 -3.33 -4.23 -3.97
CA ARG A 55 -3.93 -4.98 -2.87
C ARG A 55 -4.46 -6.37 -3.30
N GLY A 56 -5.12 -6.44 -4.45
CA GLY A 56 -5.69 -7.70 -4.97
C GLY A 56 -4.59 -8.70 -5.30
N ARG A 57 -3.64 -8.31 -6.12
CA ARG A 57 -2.51 -9.15 -6.54
C ARG A 57 -1.61 -9.55 -5.37
N PHE A 58 -1.42 -8.63 -4.41
CA PHE A 58 -0.66 -8.93 -3.20
C PHE A 58 -1.36 -9.97 -2.33
N SER A 59 -2.69 -9.84 -2.14
CA SER A 59 -3.48 -10.83 -1.40
C SER A 59 -3.46 -12.21 -2.07
N GLU A 60 -3.54 -12.28 -3.40
CA GLU A 60 -3.36 -13.54 -4.13
C GLU A 60 -1.96 -14.16 -3.90
N ALA A 61 -0.93 -13.33 -3.81
CA ALA A 61 0.42 -13.80 -3.51
C ALA A 61 0.52 -14.35 -2.09
N LEU A 62 -0.08 -13.66 -1.10
CA LEU A 62 -0.14 -14.13 0.29
C LEU A 62 -0.91 -15.44 0.41
N GLU A 63 -2.04 -15.58 -0.30
CA GLU A 63 -2.84 -16.81 -0.32
C GLU A 63 -2.05 -18.00 -0.86
N LYS A 64 -1.34 -17.83 -1.99
CA LYS A 64 -0.45 -18.86 -2.56
C LYS A 64 0.66 -19.28 -1.62
N LEU A 65 1.10 -18.38 -0.75
CA LEU A 65 2.13 -18.62 0.26
C LEU A 65 1.56 -19.12 1.59
N ASN A 66 0.23 -19.27 1.71
CA ASN A 66 -0.49 -19.58 2.95
C ASN A 66 -0.17 -18.60 4.10
N ILE A 67 0.05 -17.33 3.77
CA ILE A 67 0.26 -16.25 4.74
C ILE A 67 -1.11 -15.62 5.05
N PRO A 68 -1.54 -15.59 6.32
CA PRO A 68 -2.82 -14.99 6.67
C PRO A 68 -2.80 -13.47 6.44
N PHE A 69 -3.91 -12.94 5.99
CA PHE A 69 -4.14 -11.50 5.83
C PHE A 69 -5.57 -11.14 6.21
N PRO A 70 -5.85 -9.88 6.60
CA PRO A 70 -7.20 -9.46 6.95
C PRO A 70 -8.16 -9.59 5.76
N LYS A 71 -9.39 -10.02 6.01
CA LYS A 71 -10.43 -9.96 4.97
C LYS A 71 -10.62 -8.52 4.52
N TYR A 72 -10.78 -8.33 3.23
CA TYR A 72 -10.95 -7.02 2.63
C TYR A 72 -11.88 -7.08 1.40
N GLY A 73 -12.30 -5.93 0.94
CA GLY A 73 -12.95 -5.79 -0.34
C GLY A 73 -12.93 -4.34 -0.82
N VAL A 74 -13.22 -4.17 -2.10
CA VAL A 74 -13.28 -2.85 -2.75
C VAL A 74 -14.73 -2.54 -3.07
N VAL A 75 -15.15 -1.32 -2.77
CA VAL A 75 -16.52 -0.83 -3.01
C VAL A 75 -16.48 0.51 -3.72
N GLU A 76 -17.53 0.82 -4.45
CA GLU A 76 -17.67 2.05 -5.23
C GLU A 76 -18.78 2.97 -4.72
N ASN A 77 -19.60 2.49 -3.81
CA ASN A 77 -20.71 3.23 -3.23
C ASN A 77 -21.10 2.71 -1.84
N ALA A 78 -21.95 3.45 -1.15
CA ALA A 78 -22.35 3.13 0.21
C ALA A 78 -23.17 1.82 0.32
N GLU A 79 -23.98 1.49 -0.68
CA GLU A 79 -24.78 0.27 -0.68
C GLU A 79 -23.88 -0.97 -0.69
N GLN A 80 -22.89 -1.00 -1.59
CA GLN A 80 -21.89 -2.07 -1.64
C GLN A 80 -21.08 -2.14 -0.35
N ALA A 81 -20.77 -0.98 0.25
CA ALA A 81 -20.05 -0.94 1.52
C ALA A 81 -20.84 -1.60 2.66
N ILE A 82 -22.13 -1.31 2.75
CA ILE A 82 -23.01 -1.92 3.75
C ILE A 82 -23.16 -3.42 3.52
N GLU A 83 -23.31 -3.86 2.27
CA GLU A 83 -23.40 -5.27 1.94
C GLU A 83 -22.12 -6.01 2.33
N LEU A 84 -20.96 -5.51 1.90
CA LEU A 84 -19.65 -6.10 2.22
C LEU A 84 -19.37 -6.10 3.73
N SER A 85 -19.85 -5.09 4.46
CA SER A 85 -19.68 -5.02 5.92
C SER A 85 -20.33 -6.19 6.67
N ASN A 86 -21.38 -6.81 6.10
CA ASN A 86 -22.02 -7.98 6.69
C ASN A 86 -21.11 -9.23 6.63
N GLU A 87 -20.24 -9.30 5.64
CA GLU A 87 -19.29 -10.41 5.47
C GLU A 87 -18.01 -10.18 6.27
N LEU A 88 -17.51 -8.92 6.25
CA LEU A 88 -16.26 -8.57 6.90
C LEU A 88 -16.40 -8.46 8.42
N GLY A 89 -17.56 -8.00 8.90
CA GLY A 89 -17.78 -7.67 10.31
C GLY A 89 -17.09 -6.37 10.74
N PHE A 90 -17.54 -5.78 11.84
CA PHE A 90 -16.93 -4.59 12.43
C PHE A 90 -15.93 -4.96 13.55
N PRO A 91 -14.95 -4.08 13.83
CA PRO A 91 -14.67 -2.79 13.19
C PRO A 91 -14.03 -2.92 11.81
N LEU A 92 -14.24 -1.92 10.95
CA LEU A 92 -13.65 -1.86 9.62
C LEU A 92 -12.72 -0.65 9.49
N LEU A 93 -11.60 -0.83 8.78
CA LEU A 93 -10.77 0.26 8.32
C LEU A 93 -11.23 0.65 6.91
N VAL A 94 -11.67 1.89 6.76
CA VAL A 94 -12.11 2.47 5.50
C VAL A 94 -11.01 3.36 4.96
N ARG A 95 -10.61 3.15 3.70
CA ARG A 95 -9.57 3.96 3.06
C ARG A 95 -9.81 4.11 1.56
N PRO A 96 -9.60 5.31 1.00
CA PRO A 96 -9.62 5.51 -0.44
C PRO A 96 -8.45 4.77 -1.10
N SER A 97 -8.66 4.23 -2.31
CA SER A 97 -7.65 3.40 -3.00
C SER A 97 -6.40 4.16 -3.47
N TYR A 98 -6.48 5.48 -3.61
CA TYR A 98 -5.40 6.30 -4.20
C TYR A 98 -5.01 7.51 -3.35
N VAL A 99 -4.85 7.34 -2.04
CA VAL A 99 -4.51 8.46 -1.16
C VAL A 99 -3.13 8.30 -0.55
N LEU A 100 -2.33 9.36 -0.69
CA LEU A 100 -1.02 9.48 -0.07
C LEU A 100 -1.17 9.85 1.41
N GLY A 101 -0.41 9.15 2.28
CA GLY A 101 -0.25 9.55 3.68
C GLY A 101 -1.46 9.31 4.59
N GLY A 102 -2.30 8.32 4.28
CA GLY A 102 -3.39 7.90 5.16
C GLY A 102 -4.54 8.92 5.30
N GLN A 103 -4.61 9.91 4.40
CA GLN A 103 -5.70 10.87 4.40
C GLN A 103 -7.05 10.17 4.24
N LYS A 104 -8.04 10.59 5.03
CA LYS A 104 -9.39 10.01 5.04
C LYS A 104 -9.45 8.53 5.45
N MET A 105 -8.39 7.96 5.99
CA MET A 105 -8.47 6.66 6.64
C MET A 105 -9.23 6.80 7.96
N LYS A 106 -10.20 5.92 8.18
CA LYS A 106 -10.99 5.92 9.42
C LYS A 106 -11.38 4.50 9.81
N ILE A 107 -11.29 4.22 11.11
CA ILE A 107 -11.88 3.01 11.68
C ILE A 107 -13.34 3.33 12.00
N VAL A 108 -14.26 2.50 11.47
CA VAL A 108 -15.70 2.60 11.69
C VAL A 108 -16.18 1.38 12.45
N ILE A 109 -17.12 1.58 13.37
CA ILE A 109 -17.59 0.54 14.29
C ILE A 109 -19.02 0.06 14.02
N ASN A 110 -19.73 0.75 13.13
CA ASN A 110 -21.12 0.43 12.78
C ASN A 110 -21.46 0.89 11.35
N LYS A 111 -22.65 0.50 10.87
CA LYS A 111 -23.11 0.80 9.51
C LYS A 111 -23.34 2.28 9.25
N GLU A 112 -23.83 3.03 10.25
CA GLU A 112 -24.13 4.45 10.11
C GLU A 112 -22.84 5.25 9.90
N GLU A 113 -21.79 4.95 10.67
CA GLU A 113 -20.48 5.55 10.47
C GLU A 113 -19.86 5.17 9.13
N LEU A 114 -20.02 3.92 8.71
CA LEU A 114 -19.53 3.42 7.42
C LEU A 114 -20.18 4.18 6.26
N GLU A 115 -21.51 4.24 6.25
CA GLU A 115 -22.29 4.92 5.20
C GLU A 115 -21.89 6.39 5.09
N THR A 116 -21.90 7.10 6.22
CA THR A 116 -21.53 8.52 6.27
C THR A 116 -20.11 8.73 5.72
N HIS A 117 -19.15 7.95 6.18
CA HIS A 117 -17.76 8.14 5.77
C HIS A 117 -17.49 7.79 4.31
N VAL A 118 -18.15 6.76 3.78
CA VAL A 118 -18.06 6.39 2.35
C VAL A 118 -18.63 7.50 1.47
N VAL A 119 -19.78 8.07 1.84
CA VAL A 119 -20.38 9.21 1.13
C VAL A 119 -19.46 10.43 1.13
N ASP A 120 -18.86 10.75 2.28
CA ASP A 120 -17.91 11.86 2.40
C ASP A 120 -16.69 11.68 1.48
N ILE A 121 -16.12 10.47 1.43
CA ILE A 121 -14.99 10.16 0.54
C ILE A 121 -15.36 10.38 -0.92
N ILE A 122 -16.51 9.86 -1.36
CA ILE A 122 -16.96 9.97 -2.75
C ILE A 122 -17.19 11.43 -3.14
N GLN A 123 -17.83 12.22 -2.27
CA GLN A 123 -18.12 13.62 -2.53
C GLN A 123 -16.87 14.50 -2.60
N GLU A 124 -15.92 14.29 -1.70
CA GLU A 124 -14.75 15.16 -1.60
C GLU A 124 -13.63 14.77 -2.58
N MET A 125 -13.47 13.50 -2.85
CA MET A 125 -12.31 13.00 -3.60
C MET A 125 -12.65 12.62 -5.05
N GLY A 126 -13.93 12.48 -5.38
CA GLY A 126 -14.35 12.01 -6.70
C GLY A 126 -13.84 10.59 -7.02
N SER A 127 -13.31 9.88 -6.03
CA SER A 127 -12.83 8.52 -6.19
C SER A 127 -13.95 7.54 -5.87
N ASN A 128 -14.20 6.62 -6.79
CA ASN A 128 -15.22 5.60 -6.61
C ASN A 128 -14.66 4.29 -6.04
N GLN A 129 -13.35 4.20 -5.79
CA GLN A 129 -12.75 2.99 -5.23
C GLN A 129 -12.34 3.21 -3.78
N ILE A 130 -13.06 2.56 -2.89
CA ILE A 130 -12.83 2.59 -1.45
C ILE A 130 -12.54 1.17 -0.98
N LEU A 131 -11.48 1.02 -0.25
CA LEU A 131 -11.08 -0.25 0.35
C LEU A 131 -11.64 -0.36 1.76
N LEU A 132 -12.25 -1.47 2.06
CA LEU A 132 -12.70 -1.87 3.39
C LEU A 132 -11.86 -3.05 3.86
N ASP A 133 -11.13 -2.89 4.95
CA ASP A 133 -10.39 -3.97 5.59
C ASP A 133 -11.03 -4.29 6.95
N HIS A 134 -11.11 -5.56 7.32
CA HIS A 134 -11.42 -5.93 8.70
C HIS A 134 -10.31 -5.43 9.63
N PHE A 135 -10.63 -4.60 10.59
CA PHE A 135 -9.65 -4.02 11.51
C PHE A 135 -9.31 -4.99 12.64
N LEU A 136 -8.02 -5.30 12.77
CA LEU A 136 -7.52 -6.18 13.82
C LEU A 136 -7.27 -5.39 15.11
N GLY A 137 -8.32 -5.21 15.90
CA GLY A 137 -8.20 -4.52 17.19
C GLY A 137 -7.23 -5.20 18.15
N GLY A 138 -6.36 -4.40 18.78
CA GLY A 138 -5.35 -4.90 19.73
C GLY A 138 -4.17 -5.66 19.11
N ALA A 139 -4.03 -5.63 17.78
CA ALA A 139 -2.87 -6.19 17.11
C ALA A 139 -1.60 -5.39 17.44
N ILE A 140 -0.48 -6.11 17.50
CA ILE A 140 0.86 -5.51 17.58
C ILE A 140 1.38 -5.37 16.17
N GLU A 141 1.76 -4.15 15.79
CA GLU A 141 2.38 -3.88 14.49
C GLU A 141 3.90 -4.06 14.57
N ALA A 142 4.44 -4.79 13.62
CA ALA A 142 5.87 -5.02 13.52
C ALA A 142 6.32 -4.97 12.05
N GLU A 143 7.52 -4.50 11.83
CA GLU A 143 8.18 -4.45 10.54
C GLU A 143 9.44 -5.33 10.54
N ALA A 144 9.77 -5.89 9.39
CA ALA A 144 11.01 -6.63 9.19
C ALA A 144 11.75 -6.07 7.97
N ASP A 145 12.99 -5.63 8.19
CA ASP A 145 13.88 -5.23 7.11
C ASP A 145 14.77 -6.39 6.67
N ALA A 146 14.84 -6.60 5.35
CA ALA A 146 15.60 -7.68 4.77
C ALA A 146 16.39 -7.23 3.54
N ILE A 147 17.56 -7.88 3.34
CA ILE A 147 18.33 -7.79 2.10
C ILE A 147 18.29 -9.14 1.39
N CYS A 148 18.15 -9.11 0.08
CA CYS A 148 18.15 -10.31 -0.75
C CYS A 148 19.16 -10.16 -1.89
N ASP A 149 19.96 -11.18 -2.14
CA ASP A 149 20.89 -11.25 -3.27
C ASP A 149 20.31 -11.96 -4.52
N GLY A 150 19.03 -12.31 -4.44
CA GLY A 150 18.32 -13.08 -5.47
C GLY A 150 18.22 -14.58 -5.20
N LYS A 151 18.85 -15.07 -4.13
CA LYS A 151 18.81 -16.47 -3.66
C LYS A 151 18.48 -16.56 -2.19
N ASP A 152 19.26 -15.87 -1.37
CA ASP A 152 19.16 -15.89 0.07
C ASP A 152 18.57 -14.56 0.58
N VAL A 153 17.79 -14.63 1.65
CA VAL A 153 17.21 -13.48 2.33
C VAL A 153 17.85 -13.37 3.71
N TYR A 154 18.44 -12.22 3.99
CA TYR A 154 18.98 -11.90 5.30
C TYR A 154 18.11 -10.85 5.99
N ILE A 155 17.49 -11.21 7.11
CA ILE A 155 16.68 -10.29 7.93
C ILE A 155 17.65 -9.49 8.81
N ILE A 156 17.71 -8.17 8.57
CA ILE A 156 18.61 -7.26 9.28
C ILE A 156 18.06 -6.97 10.68
N GLY A 157 16.75 -6.79 10.78
CA GLY A 157 16.10 -6.47 12.04
C GLY A 157 14.58 -6.60 11.96
N ILE A 158 13.98 -6.75 13.13
CA ILE A 158 12.54 -6.72 13.32
C ILE A 158 12.25 -5.62 14.34
N MET A 159 11.36 -4.70 13.99
CA MET A 159 10.96 -3.56 14.81
C MET A 159 9.49 -3.68 15.19
N GLN A 160 9.19 -3.56 16.47
CA GLN A 160 7.83 -3.39 16.93
C GLN A 160 7.52 -1.90 17.01
N HIS A 161 6.35 -1.50 16.50
CA HIS A 161 5.89 -0.11 16.60
C HIS A 161 5.54 0.25 18.05
N ILE A 162 5.84 1.48 18.44
CA ILE A 162 5.47 2.03 19.74
C ILE A 162 4.00 2.45 19.74
N GLU A 163 3.53 3.01 18.61
CA GLU A 163 2.14 3.38 18.44
C GLU A 163 1.24 2.15 18.25
N PRO A 164 -0.05 2.28 18.62
CA PRO A 164 -1.04 1.26 18.31
C PRO A 164 -1.19 1.06 16.80
N ALA A 165 -1.43 -0.19 16.39
CA ALA A 165 -1.64 -0.55 14.99
C ALA A 165 -2.75 0.29 14.33
N GLY A 166 -2.49 0.72 13.09
CA GLY A 166 -3.44 1.48 12.27
C GLY A 166 -3.46 2.99 12.51
N ILE A 167 -2.57 3.54 13.33
CA ILE A 167 -2.47 4.99 13.54
C ILE A 167 -1.41 5.56 12.60
N HIS A 168 -0.17 5.40 12.89
CA HIS A 168 0.98 5.79 12.05
C HIS A 168 2.18 4.96 12.45
N SER A 169 2.95 4.58 11.50
CA SER A 169 4.24 3.90 11.70
C SER A 169 5.39 4.84 11.43
#